data_1a5ca69954c011e75cfa96b415093f80
#
_entry.id   1a5ca69954c011e75cfa96b415093f80
#
_cell.length_a   1.000
_cell.length_b   1.000
_cell.length_c   1.000
_cell.angle_alpha   90.00
_cell.angle_beta   90.00
_cell.angle_gamma   90.00
#
_symmetry.space_group_name_H-M   'P 1'
#
loop_
_entity.id
_entity.type
_entity.pdbx_description
1 polymer ?
#
loop_
_entity_poly.entity_id
_entity_poly.type
_entity_poly.pdbx_seq_one_letter_code
_entity_poly.pdbx_strand_id
1 'polypeptide(L)'
;VTEKIKATSQAHGLRYPFDEKPQLGEPIEVADGVFWARMDLPYTLDHINVWLLRDGDGWVIVDTCVDMDTSRAHWENLFAGFMGGKPVHKVIVTHMHPDHVGLAGWLVNHFDADFHMSRTDYLMCRTMAGDTGKQVPEEGLRFYRAAGFNDEALERYSARFGGFGQHIHPLPQAYKRVKQDDEIEIDGHIWRIEIGSGHAPEHACLYCPEKNVLISGDQVIPRISSNVSLFPTEPMGNPLQDWIDSCHRLRGVIPDDVLVCPAHNEPFYGLHARLNALIDGHENSLTRLHEVCAAPRRAIDGKVFSVLFKRKIGREVFFMAAGESLAHL
;
A
#
# COMPACT_ATOMS: atom_id res chain seq x y z
N VAL A 1 -25.38 -3.21 12.62
CA VAL A 1 -23.93 -3.14 12.29
C VAL A 1 -23.66 -1.88 11.47
N THR A 2 -24.46 -1.58 10.46
CA THR A 2 -24.31 -0.43 9.55
C THR A 2 -24.44 0.94 10.25
N GLU A 3 -25.39 1.08 11.18
CA GLU A 3 -25.56 2.35 11.95
C GLU A 3 -24.41 2.63 12.94
N LYS A 4 -23.84 1.58 13.53
CA LYS A 4 -22.70 1.71 14.45
C LYS A 4 -21.39 2.06 13.70
N ILE A 5 -21.28 1.63 12.44
CA ILE A 5 -20.16 1.97 11.55
C ILE A 5 -20.32 3.41 11.03
N LYS A 6 -21.53 3.85 10.66
CA LYS A 6 -21.81 5.24 10.27
C LYS A 6 -21.54 6.22 11.43
N ALA A 7 -21.91 5.88 12.67
CA ALA A 7 -21.66 6.72 13.85
C ALA A 7 -20.16 6.82 14.21
N THR A 8 -19.38 5.74 14.06
CA THR A 8 -17.92 5.76 14.31
C THR A 8 -17.16 6.52 13.22
N SER A 9 -17.62 6.53 11.98
CA SER A 9 -16.97 7.24 10.88
C SER A 9 -17.19 8.75 10.93
N GLN A 10 -18.36 9.20 11.36
CA GLN A 10 -18.64 10.63 11.59
C GLN A 10 -17.84 11.19 12.79
N ALA A 11 -17.54 10.35 13.79
CA ALA A 11 -16.75 10.77 14.96
C ALA A 11 -15.28 11.11 14.64
N HIS A 12 -14.77 10.71 13.45
CA HIS A 12 -13.38 10.96 13.01
C HIS A 12 -13.27 11.96 11.85
N GLY A 13 -14.35 12.68 11.50
CA GLY A 13 -14.32 13.68 10.42
C GLY A 13 -14.29 13.09 9.01
N LEU A 14 -14.50 11.78 8.84
CA LEU A 14 -14.53 11.13 7.53
C LEU A 14 -15.97 10.94 7.03
N ARG A 15 -16.19 11.15 5.73
CA ARG A 15 -17.46 10.94 5.06
C ARG A 15 -17.29 9.94 3.92
N TYR A 16 -18.07 8.88 3.91
CA TYR A 16 -18.08 7.84 2.87
C TYR A 16 -19.23 8.11 1.92
N PRO A 17 -18.95 8.49 0.64
CA PRO A 17 -19.98 8.90 -0.30
C PRO A 17 -20.72 7.73 -0.96
N PHE A 18 -20.17 6.51 -0.91
CA PHE A 18 -20.74 5.32 -1.57
C PHE A 18 -21.33 4.37 -0.53
N ASP A 19 -22.60 4.03 -0.70
CA ASP A 19 -23.30 3.08 0.19
C ASP A 19 -23.00 1.62 -0.18
N GLU A 20 -22.68 1.36 -1.45
CA GLU A 20 -22.37 0.04 -1.99
C GLU A 20 -20.89 -0.10 -2.31
N LYS A 21 -20.43 -1.35 -2.36
CA LYS A 21 -19.07 -1.71 -2.78
C LYS A 21 -19.15 -2.42 -4.14
N PRO A 22 -18.10 -2.27 -4.99
CA PRO A 22 -18.06 -3.01 -6.25
C PRO A 22 -18.19 -4.51 -6.02
N GLN A 23 -19.01 -5.15 -6.85
CA GLN A 23 -18.97 -6.60 -6.99
C GLN A 23 -17.84 -6.98 -7.95
N LEU A 24 -17.42 -8.25 -7.90
CA LEU A 24 -16.41 -8.75 -8.82
C LEU A 24 -16.85 -8.54 -10.29
N GLY A 25 -16.01 -7.87 -11.06
CA GLY A 25 -16.31 -7.56 -12.47
C GLY A 25 -17.25 -6.38 -12.71
N GLU A 26 -17.79 -5.74 -11.65
CA GLU A 26 -18.74 -4.62 -11.72
C GLU A 26 -18.16 -3.36 -11.03
N PRO A 27 -17.22 -2.64 -11.65
CA PRO A 27 -16.66 -1.42 -11.09
C PRO A 27 -17.72 -0.32 -10.93
N ILE A 28 -17.53 0.51 -9.89
CA ILE A 28 -18.37 1.68 -9.60
C ILE A 28 -17.65 2.95 -10.07
N GLU A 29 -18.30 3.79 -10.88
CA GLU A 29 -17.77 5.10 -11.21
C GLU A 29 -17.84 6.02 -10.00
N VAL A 30 -16.68 6.50 -9.53
CA VAL A 30 -16.55 7.33 -8.33
C VAL A 30 -16.34 8.81 -8.65
N ALA A 31 -15.80 9.09 -9.83
CA ALA A 31 -15.71 10.40 -10.47
C ALA A 31 -15.71 10.17 -11.98
N ASP A 32 -15.95 11.21 -12.76
CA ASP A 32 -16.00 11.08 -14.22
C ASP A 32 -14.74 10.40 -14.78
N GLY A 33 -14.95 9.23 -15.40
CA GLY A 33 -13.89 8.39 -15.98
C GLY A 33 -12.99 7.69 -14.95
N VAL A 34 -13.30 7.72 -13.63
CA VAL A 34 -12.56 7.05 -12.56
C VAL A 34 -13.42 5.96 -11.95
N PHE A 35 -12.99 4.71 -12.05
CA PHE A 35 -13.77 3.55 -11.63
C PHE A 35 -13.07 2.77 -10.52
N TRP A 36 -13.81 2.49 -9.48
CA TRP A 36 -13.42 1.65 -8.36
C TRP A 36 -13.75 0.19 -8.66
N ALA A 37 -12.74 -0.64 -8.84
CA ALA A 37 -12.89 -2.09 -8.90
C ALA A 37 -12.29 -2.73 -7.64
N ARG A 38 -12.82 -3.87 -7.25
CA ARG A 38 -12.39 -4.58 -6.05
C ARG A 38 -11.99 -6.01 -6.42
N MET A 39 -10.87 -6.47 -5.84
CA MET A 39 -10.36 -7.82 -6.01
C MET A 39 -10.12 -8.48 -4.67
N ASP A 40 -10.39 -9.78 -4.59
CA ASP A 40 -10.21 -10.56 -3.36
C ASP A 40 -8.73 -10.86 -3.10
N LEU A 41 -8.36 -10.83 -1.81
CA LEU A 41 -7.05 -11.22 -1.32
C LEU A 41 -7.17 -12.40 -0.35
N PRO A 42 -6.20 -13.33 -0.33
CA PRO A 42 -6.21 -14.50 0.56
C PRO A 42 -5.67 -14.17 1.96
N TYR A 43 -5.84 -12.93 2.43
CA TYR A 43 -5.26 -12.43 3.68
C TYR A 43 -6.35 -11.99 4.66
N THR A 44 -5.95 -11.58 5.87
CA THR A 44 -6.87 -10.95 6.83
C THR A 44 -7.47 -9.64 6.28
N LEU A 45 -6.69 -8.89 5.52
CA LEU A 45 -7.17 -7.82 4.66
C LEU A 45 -7.64 -8.48 3.36
N ASP A 46 -8.93 -8.72 3.25
CA ASP A 46 -9.56 -9.64 2.30
C ASP A 46 -9.74 -9.09 0.88
N HIS A 47 -9.30 -7.86 0.64
CA HIS A 47 -9.49 -7.20 -0.65
C HIS A 47 -8.44 -6.13 -0.93
N ILE A 48 -8.26 -5.84 -2.22
CA ILE A 48 -7.62 -4.64 -2.72
C ILE A 48 -8.54 -3.91 -3.69
N ASN A 49 -8.51 -2.59 -3.68
CA ASN A 49 -9.09 -1.74 -4.70
C ASN A 49 -8.07 -1.48 -5.79
N VAL A 50 -8.43 -1.77 -7.02
CA VAL A 50 -7.69 -1.36 -8.21
C VAL A 50 -8.49 -0.27 -8.94
N TRP A 51 -7.80 0.67 -9.56
CA TRP A 51 -8.46 1.82 -10.17
C TRP A 51 -8.35 1.73 -11.69
N LEU A 52 -9.49 1.84 -12.37
CA LEU A 52 -9.57 1.87 -13.82
C LEU A 52 -9.89 3.30 -14.24
N LEU A 53 -9.00 3.90 -15.01
CA LEU A 53 -9.17 5.27 -15.51
C LEU A 53 -9.43 5.20 -17.00
N ARG A 54 -10.48 5.89 -17.48
CA ARG A 54 -10.72 6.03 -18.92
C ARG A 54 -9.56 6.82 -19.54
N ASP A 55 -9.09 6.44 -20.70
CA ASP A 55 -8.02 7.12 -21.43
C ASP A 55 -8.30 7.01 -22.95
N GLY A 56 -9.10 7.95 -23.46
CA GLY A 56 -9.53 7.96 -24.86
C GLY A 56 -10.31 6.71 -25.26
N ASP A 57 -9.76 5.90 -26.16
CA ASP A 57 -10.37 4.65 -26.61
C ASP A 57 -10.02 3.43 -25.74
N GLY A 58 -9.25 3.62 -24.65
CA GLY A 58 -8.76 2.56 -23.79
C GLY A 58 -8.79 2.90 -22.29
N TRP A 59 -7.82 2.32 -21.57
CA TRP A 59 -7.77 2.35 -20.12
C TRP A 59 -6.36 2.59 -19.56
N VAL A 60 -6.28 3.21 -18.41
CA VAL A 60 -5.13 3.17 -17.51
C VAL A 60 -5.53 2.37 -16.27
N ILE A 61 -4.66 1.47 -15.83
CA ILE A 61 -4.83 0.68 -14.62
C ILE A 61 -3.89 1.21 -13.54
N VAL A 62 -4.40 1.42 -12.32
CA VAL A 62 -3.59 1.74 -11.14
C VAL A 62 -3.73 0.62 -10.13
N ASP A 63 -2.63 -0.03 -9.82
CA ASP A 63 -2.45 -1.26 -9.03
C ASP A 63 -3.11 -2.50 -9.66
N THR A 64 -2.66 -3.72 -9.27
CA THR A 64 -2.92 -4.90 -10.09
C THR A 64 -3.36 -6.16 -9.36
N CYS A 65 -3.35 -6.19 -8.03
CA CYS A 65 -3.57 -7.38 -7.21
C CYS A 65 -2.38 -8.36 -7.21
N VAL A 66 -2.40 -9.29 -6.27
CA VAL A 66 -1.41 -10.38 -6.12
C VAL A 66 -1.52 -11.38 -7.29
N ASP A 67 -0.39 -11.99 -7.68
CA ASP A 67 -0.37 -13.01 -8.74
C ASP A 67 -0.95 -14.34 -8.25
N MET A 68 -2.22 -14.56 -8.58
CA MET A 68 -2.96 -15.79 -8.33
C MET A 68 -3.90 -16.09 -9.51
N ASP A 69 -4.26 -17.35 -9.70
CA ASP A 69 -5.21 -17.75 -10.76
C ASP A 69 -6.57 -17.05 -10.61
N THR A 70 -7.05 -16.87 -9.39
CA THR A 70 -8.29 -16.13 -9.11
C THR A 70 -8.19 -14.67 -9.51
N SER A 71 -7.07 -13.99 -9.21
CA SER A 71 -6.84 -12.59 -9.59
C SER A 71 -6.76 -12.42 -11.11
N ARG A 72 -6.12 -13.37 -11.81
CA ARG A 72 -6.07 -13.38 -13.28
C ARG A 72 -7.47 -13.56 -13.88
N ALA A 73 -8.25 -14.51 -13.35
CA ALA A 73 -9.63 -14.73 -13.81
C ALA A 73 -10.53 -13.49 -13.59
N HIS A 74 -10.31 -12.75 -12.49
CA HIS A 74 -11.02 -11.49 -12.26
C HIS A 74 -10.66 -10.43 -13.31
N TRP A 75 -9.37 -10.29 -13.66
CA TRP A 75 -8.93 -9.40 -14.73
C TRP A 75 -9.51 -9.81 -16.09
N GLU A 76 -9.49 -11.09 -16.46
CA GLU A 76 -10.06 -11.59 -17.71
C GLU A 76 -11.56 -11.26 -17.82
N ASN A 77 -12.31 -11.39 -16.70
CA ASN A 77 -13.71 -10.99 -16.65
C ASN A 77 -13.89 -9.47 -16.84
N LEU A 78 -13.05 -8.65 -16.23
CA LEU A 78 -13.07 -7.20 -16.42
C LEU A 78 -12.76 -6.82 -17.88
N PHE A 79 -11.77 -7.45 -18.50
CA PHE A 79 -11.39 -7.19 -19.89
C PHE A 79 -12.53 -7.51 -20.86
N ALA A 80 -13.12 -8.69 -20.72
CA ALA A 80 -14.21 -9.13 -21.60
C ALA A 80 -15.51 -8.38 -21.35
N GLY A 81 -15.80 -8.04 -20.09
CA GLY A 81 -17.03 -7.38 -19.66
C GLY A 81 -16.91 -5.87 -19.65
N PHE A 82 -16.64 -5.30 -18.48
CA PHE A 82 -16.68 -3.86 -18.22
C PHE A 82 -15.74 -3.04 -19.13
N MET A 83 -14.52 -3.50 -19.34
CA MET A 83 -13.55 -2.79 -20.18
C MET A 83 -13.83 -2.94 -21.69
N GLY A 84 -14.71 -3.86 -22.06
CA GLY A 84 -15.24 -3.99 -23.44
C GLY A 84 -14.19 -4.42 -24.48
N GLY A 85 -13.15 -5.16 -24.07
CA GLY A 85 -12.05 -5.57 -24.94
C GLY A 85 -11.17 -4.44 -25.45
N LYS A 86 -11.27 -3.25 -24.84
CA LYS A 86 -10.47 -2.08 -25.21
C LYS A 86 -9.03 -2.22 -24.70
N PRO A 87 -8.05 -1.53 -25.35
CA PRO A 87 -6.64 -1.59 -24.93
C PRO A 87 -6.42 -0.99 -23.53
N VAL A 88 -5.34 -1.44 -22.89
CA VAL A 88 -4.76 -0.77 -21.72
C VAL A 88 -3.51 -0.04 -22.16
N HIS A 89 -3.48 1.28 -22.01
CA HIS A 89 -2.36 2.09 -22.46
C HIS A 89 -1.24 2.15 -21.43
N LYS A 90 -1.61 2.20 -20.15
CA LYS A 90 -0.66 2.34 -19.03
C LYS A 90 -1.06 1.44 -17.86
N VAL A 91 -0.06 0.85 -17.22
CA VAL A 91 -0.17 0.22 -15.90
C VAL A 91 0.71 1.02 -14.95
N ILE A 92 0.10 1.64 -13.95
CA ILE A 92 0.79 2.45 -12.94
C ILE A 92 0.71 1.70 -11.62
N VAL A 93 1.85 1.45 -10.99
CA VAL A 93 1.91 0.78 -9.69
C VAL A 93 2.32 1.79 -8.62
N THR A 94 1.50 1.87 -7.57
CA THR A 94 1.72 2.81 -6.47
C THR A 94 2.97 2.47 -5.70
N HIS A 95 3.21 1.19 -5.38
CA HIS A 95 4.38 0.73 -4.65
C HIS A 95 4.62 -0.78 -4.81
N MET A 96 5.68 -1.28 -4.19
CA MET A 96 6.24 -2.61 -4.42
C MET A 96 5.49 -3.80 -3.80
N HIS A 97 4.52 -3.61 -2.91
CA HIS A 97 3.89 -4.73 -2.23
C HIS A 97 3.12 -5.65 -3.20
N PRO A 98 3.11 -6.99 -2.94
CA PRO A 98 2.60 -7.96 -3.91
C PRO A 98 1.13 -7.75 -4.31
N ASP A 99 0.29 -7.27 -3.42
CA ASP A 99 -1.12 -6.98 -3.71
C ASP A 99 -1.31 -5.75 -4.61
N HIS A 100 -0.28 -4.94 -4.81
CA HIS A 100 -0.26 -3.81 -5.75
C HIS A 100 0.46 -4.16 -7.06
N VAL A 101 1.66 -4.72 -6.96
CA VAL A 101 2.53 -4.97 -8.14
C VAL A 101 2.36 -6.34 -8.76
N GLY A 102 1.65 -7.25 -8.07
CA GLY A 102 1.70 -8.70 -8.36
C GLY A 102 1.43 -9.08 -9.81
N LEU A 103 0.41 -8.53 -10.44
CA LEU A 103 0.08 -8.81 -11.83
C LEU A 103 0.54 -7.74 -12.82
N ALA A 104 1.35 -6.75 -12.40
CA ALA A 104 1.78 -5.68 -13.29
C ALA A 104 2.51 -6.21 -14.54
N GLY A 105 3.47 -7.12 -14.37
CA GLY A 105 4.18 -7.72 -15.49
C GLY A 105 3.28 -8.53 -16.44
N TRP A 106 2.28 -9.21 -15.89
CA TRP A 106 1.30 -9.96 -16.69
C TRP A 106 0.43 -9.03 -17.51
N LEU A 107 -0.11 -7.95 -16.91
CA LEU A 107 -0.93 -6.95 -17.59
C LEU A 107 -0.17 -6.21 -18.67
N VAL A 108 1.05 -5.77 -18.36
CA VAL A 108 1.93 -5.08 -19.33
C VAL A 108 2.20 -5.96 -20.54
N ASN A 109 2.53 -7.24 -20.33
CA ASN A 109 2.79 -8.16 -21.43
C ASN A 109 1.52 -8.49 -22.23
N HIS A 110 0.36 -8.58 -21.58
CA HIS A 110 -0.91 -8.89 -22.23
C HIS A 110 -1.36 -7.78 -23.18
N PHE A 111 -1.17 -6.51 -22.79
CA PHE A 111 -1.66 -5.34 -23.53
C PHE A 111 -0.57 -4.57 -24.29
N ASP A 112 0.70 -4.94 -24.14
CA ASP A 112 1.84 -4.12 -24.61
C ASP A 112 1.78 -2.69 -24.04
N ALA A 113 1.40 -2.58 -22.77
CA ALA A 113 1.13 -1.32 -22.09
C ALA A 113 2.42 -0.69 -21.54
N ASP A 114 2.42 0.64 -21.41
CA ASP A 114 3.47 1.37 -20.70
C ASP A 114 3.45 1.02 -19.19
N PHE A 115 4.60 0.63 -18.63
CA PHE A 115 4.73 0.34 -17.21
C PHE A 115 5.30 1.54 -16.46
N HIS A 116 4.57 2.05 -15.45
CA HIS A 116 4.96 3.19 -14.63
C HIS A 116 5.13 2.79 -13.16
N MET A 117 6.27 3.14 -12.57
CA MET A 117 6.58 2.88 -11.16
C MET A 117 7.67 3.84 -10.66
N SER A 118 7.76 4.07 -9.36
CA SER A 118 8.88 4.78 -8.76
C SER A 118 10.18 3.97 -8.87
N ARG A 119 11.34 4.64 -8.80
CA ARG A 119 12.63 3.96 -9.02
C ARG A 119 12.96 3.00 -7.90
N THR A 120 12.83 3.46 -6.66
CA THR A 120 13.27 2.67 -5.51
C THR A 120 12.37 1.46 -5.32
N ASP A 121 11.06 1.60 -5.47
CA ASP A 121 10.12 0.49 -5.40
C ASP A 121 10.33 -0.52 -6.52
N TYR A 122 10.55 -0.07 -7.77
CA TYR A 122 10.86 -0.96 -8.88
C TYR A 122 12.13 -1.79 -8.64
N LEU A 123 13.24 -1.13 -8.22
CA LEU A 123 14.50 -1.82 -7.97
C LEU A 123 14.42 -2.75 -6.77
N MET A 124 13.73 -2.34 -5.70
CA MET A 124 13.52 -3.16 -4.51
C MET A 124 12.65 -4.39 -4.82
N CYS A 125 11.58 -4.21 -5.56
CA CYS A 125 10.73 -5.31 -6.04
C CYS A 125 11.55 -6.33 -6.86
N ARG A 126 12.36 -5.88 -7.80
CA ARG A 126 13.24 -6.74 -8.59
C ARG A 126 14.30 -7.45 -7.75
N THR A 127 14.88 -6.77 -6.77
CA THR A 127 15.85 -7.36 -5.85
C THR A 127 15.20 -8.46 -5.01
N MET A 128 14.05 -8.17 -4.39
CA MET A 128 13.32 -9.15 -3.58
C MET A 128 12.82 -10.34 -4.39
N ALA A 129 12.36 -10.13 -5.62
CA ALA A 129 12.01 -11.20 -6.53
C ALA A 129 13.23 -12.05 -6.93
N GLY A 130 14.37 -11.40 -7.12
CA GLY A 130 15.66 -12.05 -7.42
C GLY A 130 16.23 -12.87 -6.26
N ASP A 131 15.72 -12.72 -5.05
CA ASP A 131 16.09 -13.51 -3.87
C ASP A 131 15.27 -14.81 -3.74
N THR A 132 14.32 -15.06 -4.63
CA THR A 132 13.52 -16.28 -4.65
C THR A 132 14.41 -17.51 -4.72
N GLY A 133 14.25 -18.41 -3.75
CA GLY A 133 15.03 -19.63 -3.63
C GLY A 133 16.45 -19.46 -3.07
N LYS A 134 16.86 -18.25 -2.70
CA LYS A 134 18.15 -18.03 -2.04
C LYS A 134 18.05 -18.30 -0.53
N GLN A 135 19.20 -18.57 0.06
CA GLN A 135 19.32 -18.66 1.50
C GLN A 135 19.27 -17.27 2.16
N VAL A 136 18.71 -17.21 3.37
CA VAL A 136 18.68 -15.99 4.15
C VAL A 136 20.09 -15.47 4.46
N PRO A 137 20.38 -14.18 4.24
CA PRO A 137 21.66 -13.58 4.59
C PRO A 137 21.89 -13.53 6.11
N GLU A 138 23.13 -13.72 6.54
CA GLU A 138 23.50 -13.65 7.96
C GLU A 138 23.22 -12.28 8.58
N GLU A 139 23.27 -11.21 7.78
CA GLU A 139 22.92 -9.86 8.19
C GLU A 139 21.47 -9.76 8.65
N GLY A 140 20.55 -10.41 7.94
CA GLY A 140 19.14 -10.47 8.30
C GLY A 140 18.92 -11.22 9.62
N LEU A 141 19.62 -12.36 9.79
CA LEU A 141 19.56 -13.12 11.04
C LEU A 141 20.09 -12.33 12.24
N ARG A 142 21.21 -11.61 12.05
CA ARG A 142 21.79 -10.75 13.11
C ARG A 142 20.85 -9.61 13.48
N PHE A 143 20.23 -8.96 12.49
CA PHE A 143 19.26 -7.89 12.69
C PHE A 143 18.08 -8.35 13.56
N TYR A 144 17.42 -9.46 13.19
CA TYR A 144 16.27 -9.94 13.94
C TYR A 144 16.65 -10.56 15.29
N ARG A 145 17.85 -11.14 15.43
CA ARG A 145 18.37 -11.60 16.73
C ARG A 145 18.56 -10.41 17.69
N ALA A 146 19.08 -9.28 17.19
CA ALA A 146 19.19 -8.05 17.98
C ALA A 146 17.82 -7.50 18.38
N ALA A 147 16.80 -7.60 17.51
CA ALA A 147 15.41 -7.26 17.80
C ALA A 147 14.75 -8.15 18.88
N GLY A 148 15.39 -9.29 19.21
CA GLY A 148 14.92 -10.21 20.27
C GLY A 148 14.35 -11.53 19.77
N PHE A 149 14.46 -11.85 18.48
CA PHE A 149 13.99 -13.13 17.94
C PHE A 149 14.76 -14.29 18.57
N ASN A 150 14.02 -15.30 19.04
CA ASN A 150 14.58 -16.60 19.42
C ASN A 150 14.82 -17.48 18.18
N ASP A 151 15.42 -18.66 18.38
CA ASP A 151 15.77 -19.55 17.27
C ASP A 151 14.53 -19.98 16.46
N GLU A 152 13.39 -20.28 17.08
CA GLU A 152 12.13 -20.60 16.38
C GLU A 152 11.67 -19.44 15.45
N ALA A 153 11.76 -18.21 15.93
CA ALA A 153 11.39 -17.03 15.13
C ALA A 153 12.38 -16.78 13.97
N LEU A 154 13.67 -17.04 14.20
CA LEU A 154 14.70 -16.96 13.15
C LEU A 154 14.55 -18.06 12.10
N GLU A 155 14.21 -19.28 12.48
CA GLU A 155 13.87 -20.36 11.55
C GLU A 155 12.68 -20.00 10.68
N ARG A 156 11.62 -19.42 11.26
CA ARG A 156 10.46 -18.93 10.49
C ARG A 156 10.82 -17.79 9.54
N TYR A 157 11.68 -16.87 9.97
CA TYR A 157 12.19 -15.83 9.08
C TYR A 157 12.95 -16.42 7.90
N SER A 158 13.87 -17.36 8.17
CA SER A 158 14.64 -18.06 7.14
C SER A 158 13.74 -18.81 6.14
N ALA A 159 12.70 -19.47 6.62
CA ALA A 159 11.74 -20.18 5.78
C ALA A 159 10.88 -19.26 4.89
N ARG A 160 10.72 -17.99 5.28
CA ARG A 160 9.96 -16.99 4.50
C ARG A 160 10.84 -16.16 3.57
N PHE A 161 12.16 -16.17 3.78
CA PHE A 161 13.08 -15.39 2.96
C PHE A 161 13.00 -15.83 1.50
N GLY A 162 13.01 -14.85 0.58
CA GLY A 162 12.86 -15.10 -0.84
C GLY A 162 11.45 -15.52 -1.30
N GLY A 163 10.44 -15.48 -0.42
CA GLY A 163 9.06 -15.78 -0.79
C GLY A 163 8.37 -14.71 -1.64
N PHE A 164 8.90 -13.49 -1.68
CA PHE A 164 8.28 -12.36 -2.37
C PHE A 164 7.96 -12.63 -3.84
N GLY A 165 8.94 -13.18 -4.59
CA GLY A 165 8.77 -13.47 -6.01
C GLY A 165 7.77 -14.58 -6.34
N GLN A 166 7.26 -15.30 -5.32
CA GLN A 166 6.18 -16.29 -5.51
C GLN A 166 4.79 -15.65 -5.62
N HIS A 167 4.69 -14.37 -5.29
CA HIS A 167 3.42 -13.62 -5.23
C HIS A 167 3.30 -12.57 -6.33
N ILE A 168 4.31 -12.48 -7.21
CA ILE A 168 4.34 -11.50 -8.30
C ILE A 168 4.72 -12.15 -9.63
N HIS A 169 4.08 -11.72 -10.70
CA HIS A 169 4.54 -11.98 -12.06
C HIS A 169 5.83 -11.20 -12.32
N PRO A 170 6.83 -11.78 -13.04
CA PRO A 170 8.06 -11.07 -13.35
C PRO A 170 7.82 -9.70 -13.99
N LEU A 171 8.42 -8.65 -13.42
CA LEU A 171 8.29 -7.29 -13.93
C LEU A 171 9.00 -7.12 -15.26
N PRO A 172 8.50 -6.24 -16.15
CA PRO A 172 9.21 -5.81 -17.34
C PRO A 172 10.61 -5.27 -16.99
N GLN A 173 11.58 -5.49 -17.87
CA GLN A 173 12.95 -4.97 -17.65
C GLN A 173 13.02 -3.44 -17.81
N ALA A 174 12.14 -2.89 -18.66
CA ALA A 174 12.00 -1.44 -18.87
C ALA A 174 10.75 -0.93 -18.19
N TYR A 175 10.84 0.29 -17.64
CA TYR A 175 9.71 0.98 -17.04
C TYR A 175 9.85 2.49 -17.25
N LYS A 176 8.74 3.21 -17.20
CA LYS A 176 8.69 4.66 -17.13
C LYS A 176 8.73 5.07 -15.66
N ARG A 177 9.81 5.72 -15.26
CA ARG A 177 9.95 6.19 -13.88
C ARG A 177 8.93 7.28 -13.60
N VAL A 178 8.27 7.18 -12.44
CA VAL A 178 7.54 8.28 -11.81
C VAL A 178 8.29 8.78 -10.57
N LYS A 179 8.18 10.08 -10.28
CA LYS A 179 8.80 10.74 -9.12
C LYS A 179 7.93 11.91 -8.67
N GLN A 180 8.29 12.52 -7.55
CA GLN A 180 7.62 13.71 -7.04
C GLN A 180 7.46 14.79 -8.12
N ASP A 181 6.25 15.35 -8.20
CA ASP A 181 5.84 16.42 -9.13
C ASP A 181 5.83 16.03 -10.62
N ASP A 182 6.04 14.76 -10.96
CA ASP A 182 5.79 14.33 -12.34
C ASP A 182 4.30 14.43 -12.67
N GLU A 183 4.01 14.70 -13.93
CA GLU A 183 2.65 14.79 -14.47
C GLU A 183 2.41 13.66 -15.47
N ILE A 184 1.27 13.02 -15.36
CA ILE A 184 0.80 12.01 -16.32
C ILE A 184 -0.53 12.49 -16.88
N GLU A 185 -0.61 12.66 -18.19
CA GLU A 185 -1.88 12.94 -18.86
C GLU A 185 -2.67 11.64 -19.03
N ILE A 186 -3.94 11.66 -18.57
CA ILE A 186 -4.91 10.58 -18.72
C ILE A 186 -6.25 11.20 -19.12
N ASP A 187 -6.75 10.83 -20.29
CA ASP A 187 -8.02 11.32 -20.86
C ASP A 187 -8.11 12.87 -20.90
N GLY A 188 -6.99 13.53 -21.26
CA GLY A 188 -6.89 14.99 -21.33
C GLY A 188 -6.79 15.71 -19.97
N HIS A 189 -6.72 14.98 -18.87
CA HIS A 189 -6.55 15.52 -17.52
C HIS A 189 -5.15 15.24 -16.98
N ILE A 190 -4.60 16.20 -16.24
CA ILE A 190 -3.27 16.07 -15.64
C ILE A 190 -3.39 15.42 -14.25
N TRP A 191 -2.71 14.29 -14.09
CA TRP A 191 -2.52 13.59 -12.82
C TRP A 191 -1.11 13.84 -12.31
N ARG A 192 -1.00 14.56 -11.19
CA ARG A 192 0.27 14.85 -10.55
C ARG A 192 0.66 13.72 -9.61
N ILE A 193 1.93 13.34 -9.64
CA ILE A 193 2.50 12.32 -8.75
C ILE A 193 2.96 12.98 -7.46
N GLU A 194 2.42 12.49 -6.35
CA GLU A 194 2.85 12.83 -5.01
C GLU A 194 3.49 11.60 -4.36
N ILE A 195 4.78 11.69 -4.04
CA ILE A 195 5.51 10.55 -3.43
C ILE A 195 5.32 10.55 -1.92
N GLY A 196 4.84 9.46 -1.35
CA GLY A 196 4.89 9.15 0.07
C GLY A 196 6.05 8.23 0.40
N SER A 197 6.45 8.17 1.67
CA SER A 197 7.51 7.26 2.14
C SER A 197 7.14 6.68 3.50
N GLY A 198 7.88 5.68 3.95
CA GLY A 198 7.73 5.03 5.25
C GLY A 198 7.04 3.68 5.19
N HIS A 199 5.88 3.57 4.54
CA HIS A 199 5.23 2.28 4.24
C HIS A 199 5.96 1.54 3.11
N ALA A 200 6.31 2.27 2.07
CA ALA A 200 7.19 1.87 0.98
C ALA A 200 8.22 2.99 0.75
N PRO A 201 9.34 2.72 0.08
CA PRO A 201 10.40 3.72 -0.10
C PRO A 201 9.96 4.96 -0.88
N GLU A 202 9.27 4.79 -2.00
CA GLU A 202 8.81 5.85 -2.90
C GLU A 202 7.37 5.55 -3.37
N HIS A 203 6.40 5.52 -2.44
CA HIS A 203 5.00 5.25 -2.76
C HIS A 203 4.40 6.37 -3.62
N ALA A 204 3.92 6.07 -4.82
CA ALA A 204 3.31 7.03 -5.72
C ALA A 204 1.80 7.16 -5.47
N CYS A 205 1.36 8.36 -5.05
CA CYS A 205 -0.05 8.76 -5.08
C CYS A 205 -0.33 9.56 -6.35
N LEU A 206 -1.53 9.44 -6.92
CA LEU A 206 -1.92 10.17 -8.12
C LEU A 206 -3.02 11.18 -7.77
N TYR A 207 -2.75 12.47 -7.94
CA TYR A 207 -3.69 13.54 -7.67
C TYR A 207 -4.10 14.27 -8.93
N CYS A 208 -5.40 14.28 -9.24
CA CYS A 208 -5.99 15.07 -10.32
C CYS A 208 -6.75 16.28 -9.75
N PRO A 209 -6.21 17.50 -9.83
CA PRO A 209 -6.88 18.68 -9.31
C PRO A 209 -8.23 18.97 -9.97
N GLU A 210 -8.35 18.77 -11.29
CA GLU A 210 -9.57 19.06 -12.04
C GLU A 210 -10.74 18.16 -11.64
N LYS A 211 -10.46 16.88 -11.36
CA LYS A 211 -11.46 15.91 -10.89
C LYS A 211 -11.62 15.94 -9.38
N ASN A 212 -10.73 16.64 -8.67
CA ASN A 212 -10.62 16.65 -7.20
C ASN A 212 -10.56 15.21 -6.62
N VAL A 213 -9.70 14.36 -7.21
CA VAL A 213 -9.52 12.95 -6.86
C VAL A 213 -8.07 12.67 -6.51
N LEU A 214 -7.85 11.93 -5.42
CA LEU A 214 -6.55 11.40 -5.01
C LEU A 214 -6.60 9.87 -4.96
N ILE A 215 -5.91 9.18 -5.85
CA ILE A 215 -5.61 7.74 -5.68
C ILE A 215 -4.43 7.64 -4.74
N SER A 216 -4.68 7.22 -3.51
CA SER A 216 -3.72 7.28 -2.41
C SER A 216 -2.96 5.97 -2.17
N GLY A 217 -3.36 4.88 -2.83
CA GLY A 217 -2.81 3.56 -2.54
C GLY A 217 -2.86 3.25 -1.04
N ASP A 218 -1.76 2.77 -0.50
CA ASP A 218 -1.59 2.50 0.92
C ASP A 218 -1.06 3.69 1.72
N GLN A 219 -0.70 4.80 1.06
CA GLN A 219 -0.22 5.99 1.79
C GLN A 219 -1.31 6.60 2.68
N VAL A 220 -2.58 6.54 2.28
CA VAL A 220 -3.69 7.00 3.11
C VAL A 220 -4.88 6.04 3.00
N ILE A 221 -5.11 5.27 4.06
CA ILE A 221 -6.23 4.31 4.18
C ILE A 221 -7.18 4.80 5.29
N PRO A 222 -8.52 4.69 5.14
CA PRO A 222 -9.45 5.37 6.05
C PRO A 222 -9.56 4.76 7.44
N ARG A 223 -9.42 3.45 7.61
CA ARG A 223 -9.79 2.74 8.85
C ARG A 223 -8.63 2.18 9.63
N ILE A 224 -7.55 1.82 8.93
CA ILE A 224 -6.34 1.22 9.50
C ILE A 224 -5.12 2.07 9.13
N SER A 225 -4.09 2.05 9.95
CA SER A 225 -2.78 2.59 9.56
C SER A 225 -2.07 1.55 8.70
N SER A 226 -1.43 2.00 7.64
CA SER A 226 -0.52 1.16 6.89
C SER A 226 0.66 0.76 7.77
N ASN A 227 1.20 -0.42 7.54
CA ASN A 227 2.36 -0.90 8.29
C ASN A 227 3.60 -0.09 7.92
N VAL A 228 4.28 0.48 8.90
CA VAL A 228 5.55 1.20 8.75
C VAL A 228 6.63 0.40 9.44
N SER A 229 7.46 -0.29 8.67
CA SER A 229 8.43 -1.25 9.20
C SER A 229 9.85 -0.90 8.88
N LEU A 230 10.75 -1.11 9.85
CA LEU A 230 12.19 -1.13 9.64
C LEU A 230 12.63 -2.53 9.21
N PHE A 231 13.41 -2.60 8.14
CA PHE A 231 13.90 -3.85 7.55
C PHE A 231 15.42 -4.00 7.62
N PRO A 232 15.94 -5.26 7.55
CA PRO A 232 17.38 -5.51 7.59
C PRO A 232 18.17 -4.90 6.41
N THR A 233 17.49 -4.54 5.32
CA THR A 233 18.08 -3.89 4.13
C THR A 233 18.55 -2.47 4.42
N GLU A 234 17.91 -1.78 5.36
CA GLU A 234 18.26 -0.42 5.78
C GLU A 234 18.14 -0.27 7.30
N PRO A 235 19.03 -0.95 8.07
CA PRO A 235 18.87 -1.13 9.51
C PRO A 235 19.02 0.15 10.34
N MET A 236 19.46 1.25 9.73
CA MET A 236 19.61 2.58 10.35
C MET A 236 18.61 3.59 9.76
N GLY A 237 17.66 3.14 8.94
CA GLY A 237 16.60 3.98 8.40
C GLY A 237 15.62 4.46 9.50
N ASN A 238 14.87 5.50 9.19
CA ASN A 238 13.80 6.00 10.05
C ASN A 238 12.48 6.09 9.27
N PRO A 239 11.89 4.95 8.89
CA PRO A 239 10.68 4.93 8.06
C PRO A 239 9.47 5.57 8.75
N LEU A 240 9.45 5.62 10.09
CA LEU A 240 8.38 6.29 10.82
C LEU A 240 8.43 7.82 10.64
N GLN A 241 9.62 8.42 10.69
CA GLN A 241 9.76 9.85 10.41
C GLN A 241 9.40 10.16 8.96
N ASP A 242 9.88 9.34 8.02
CA ASP A 242 9.55 9.49 6.59
C ASP A 242 8.03 9.44 6.35
N TRP A 243 7.34 8.55 7.08
CA TRP A 243 5.87 8.46 7.04
C TRP A 243 5.19 9.71 7.58
N ILE A 244 5.60 10.19 8.75
CA ILE A 244 5.04 11.40 9.38
C ILE A 244 5.28 12.62 8.49
N ASP A 245 6.49 12.79 7.96
CA ASP A 245 6.83 13.89 7.05
C ASP A 245 6.02 13.83 5.75
N SER A 246 5.79 12.64 5.22
CA SER A 246 4.93 12.41 4.06
C SER A 246 3.48 12.82 4.35
N CYS A 247 2.94 12.46 5.52
CA CYS A 247 1.60 12.86 5.93
C CYS A 247 1.48 14.39 6.06
N HIS A 248 2.47 15.06 6.65
CA HIS A 248 2.51 16.51 6.75
C HIS A 248 2.56 17.18 5.38
N ARG A 249 3.40 16.69 4.46
CA ARG A 249 3.53 17.22 3.11
C ARG A 249 2.23 17.05 2.33
N LEU A 250 1.64 15.85 2.31
CA LEU A 250 0.36 15.60 1.62
C LEU A 250 -0.75 16.52 2.13
N ARG A 251 -0.82 16.75 3.45
CA ARG A 251 -1.77 17.71 4.06
C ARG A 251 -1.55 19.14 3.58
N GLY A 252 -0.31 19.51 3.26
CA GLY A 252 0.05 20.86 2.80
C GLY A 252 -0.22 21.12 1.32
N VAL A 253 -0.24 20.06 0.49
CA VAL A 253 -0.31 20.21 -0.98
C VAL A 253 -1.63 19.73 -1.60
N ILE A 254 -2.43 18.92 -0.88
CA ILE A 254 -3.70 18.38 -1.37
C ILE A 254 -4.85 18.96 -0.55
N PRO A 255 -5.94 19.47 -1.18
CA PRO A 255 -7.10 20.02 -0.48
C PRO A 255 -7.83 18.97 0.37
N ASP A 256 -8.50 19.42 1.45
CA ASP A 256 -9.24 18.52 2.36
C ASP A 256 -10.51 17.92 1.74
N ASP A 257 -11.11 18.61 0.80
CA ASP A 257 -12.35 18.23 0.10
C ASP A 257 -12.12 17.27 -1.07
N VAL A 258 -10.88 16.77 -1.27
CA VAL A 258 -10.56 15.77 -2.29
C VAL A 258 -11.26 14.44 -1.98
N LEU A 259 -11.77 13.76 -3.02
CA LEU A 259 -12.17 12.35 -2.92
C LEU A 259 -10.92 11.47 -2.84
N VAL A 260 -10.70 10.86 -1.70
CA VAL A 260 -9.59 9.93 -1.50
C VAL A 260 -10.01 8.53 -1.94
N CYS A 261 -9.24 7.94 -2.82
CA CYS A 261 -9.40 6.63 -3.44
C CYS A 261 -8.29 5.69 -2.91
N PRO A 262 -8.49 5.01 -1.78
CA PRO A 262 -7.46 4.18 -1.13
C PRO A 262 -7.39 2.78 -1.75
N ALA A 263 -6.27 2.08 -1.56
CA ALA A 263 -6.14 0.69 -1.98
C ALA A 263 -6.99 -0.29 -1.14
N HIS A 264 -7.30 0.07 0.08
CA HIS A 264 -8.12 -0.76 0.96
C HIS A 264 -9.25 0.04 1.60
N ASN A 265 -10.37 -0.63 1.84
CA ASN A 265 -11.63 -0.07 2.33
C ASN A 265 -12.33 0.82 1.29
N GLU A 266 -13.14 1.76 1.71
CA GLU A 266 -14.00 2.56 0.84
C GLU A 266 -13.39 3.93 0.52
N PRO A 267 -13.67 4.53 -0.65
CA PRO A 267 -13.37 5.93 -0.92
C PRO A 267 -14.03 6.85 0.09
N PHE A 268 -13.36 7.96 0.42
CA PHE A 268 -13.82 8.85 1.48
C PHE A 268 -13.41 10.31 1.24
N TYR A 269 -14.04 11.22 1.94
CA TYR A 269 -13.66 12.62 2.10
C TYR A 269 -13.17 12.89 3.53
N GLY A 270 -12.37 13.96 3.72
CA GLY A 270 -11.78 14.33 5.01
C GLY A 270 -10.32 13.91 5.10
N LEU A 271 -9.55 14.16 4.04
CA LEU A 271 -8.13 13.83 3.94
C LEU A 271 -7.34 14.38 5.14
N HIS A 272 -7.50 15.67 5.47
CA HIS A 272 -6.72 16.30 6.54
C HIS A 272 -7.05 15.72 7.91
N ALA A 273 -8.32 15.42 8.17
CA ALA A 273 -8.72 14.73 9.40
C ALA A 273 -8.07 13.36 9.52
N ARG A 274 -7.98 12.62 8.39
CA ARG A 274 -7.34 11.31 8.36
C ARG A 274 -5.82 11.41 8.57
N LEU A 275 -5.15 12.32 7.86
CA LEU A 275 -3.70 12.53 8.00
C LEU A 275 -3.32 12.94 9.44
N ASN A 276 -4.09 13.84 10.05
CA ASN A 276 -3.90 14.21 11.46
C ASN A 276 -4.03 12.97 12.37
N ALA A 277 -5.07 12.16 12.18
CA ALA A 277 -5.28 10.96 13.01
C ALA A 277 -4.16 9.93 12.85
N LEU A 278 -3.53 9.82 11.66
CA LEU A 278 -2.37 8.97 11.42
C LEU A 278 -1.13 9.50 12.18
N ILE A 279 -0.84 10.80 12.07
CA ILE A 279 0.28 11.46 12.76
C ILE A 279 0.11 11.32 14.27
N ASP A 280 -1.03 11.76 14.82
CA ASP A 280 -1.34 11.72 16.26
C ASP A 280 -1.25 10.28 16.81
N GLY A 281 -1.66 9.30 16.01
CA GLY A 281 -1.60 7.89 16.37
C GLY A 281 -0.16 7.41 16.65
N HIS A 282 0.78 7.77 15.77
CA HIS A 282 2.20 7.44 15.92
C HIS A 282 2.88 8.25 17.02
N GLU A 283 2.65 9.56 17.10
CA GLU A 283 3.21 10.42 18.14
C GLU A 283 2.76 9.99 19.55
N ASN A 284 1.47 9.65 19.72
CA ASN A 284 0.95 9.09 20.96
C ASN A 284 1.58 7.73 21.29
N SER A 285 1.90 6.91 20.27
CA SER A 285 2.59 5.61 20.47
C SER A 285 4.03 5.83 20.91
N LEU A 286 4.76 6.78 20.30
CA LEU A 286 6.11 7.17 20.71
C LEU A 286 6.14 7.68 22.15
N THR A 287 5.19 8.54 22.55
CA THR A 287 5.08 9.04 23.92
C THR A 287 4.94 7.89 24.94
N ARG A 288 4.02 6.94 24.68
CA ARG A 288 3.84 5.77 25.55
C ARG A 288 5.05 4.83 25.55
N LEU A 289 5.73 4.66 24.42
CA LEU A 289 6.95 3.87 24.32
C LEU A 289 8.09 4.46 25.14
N HIS A 290 8.27 5.78 25.10
CA HIS A 290 9.28 6.47 25.89
C HIS A 290 9.18 6.13 27.39
N GLU A 291 7.95 6.05 27.94
CA GLU A 291 7.72 5.65 29.33
C GLU A 291 8.16 4.19 29.62
N VAL A 292 7.81 3.27 28.68
CA VAL A 292 8.14 1.85 28.82
C VAL A 292 9.61 1.56 28.61
N CYS A 293 10.29 2.37 27.79
CA CYS A 293 11.71 2.22 27.45
C CYS A 293 12.66 2.93 28.42
N ALA A 294 12.17 3.44 29.58
CA ALA A 294 13.02 3.88 30.67
C ALA A 294 14.03 2.79 31.14
N ALA A 295 13.72 1.51 30.88
CA ALA A 295 14.65 0.40 30.97
C ALA A 295 14.87 -0.21 29.57
N PRO A 296 16.07 -0.80 29.29
CA PRO A 296 16.35 -1.42 27.98
C PRO A 296 15.29 -2.44 27.58
N ARG A 297 14.84 -2.38 26.32
CA ARG A 297 13.83 -3.25 25.72
C ARG A 297 14.31 -3.78 24.37
N ARG A 298 13.70 -4.87 23.92
CA ARG A 298 13.82 -5.39 22.56
C ARG A 298 12.51 -5.17 21.80
N ALA A 299 12.57 -5.06 20.50
CA ALA A 299 11.42 -4.73 19.67
C ALA A 299 10.22 -5.69 19.85
N ILE A 300 10.49 -6.96 20.10
CA ILE A 300 9.44 -7.96 20.31
C ILE A 300 9.07 -8.18 21.80
N ASP A 301 9.56 -7.31 22.70
CA ASP A 301 9.17 -7.37 24.13
C ASP A 301 7.65 -7.20 24.26
N GLY A 302 7.03 -8.03 25.11
CA GLY A 302 5.59 -7.98 25.30
C GLY A 302 5.07 -6.64 25.82
N LYS A 303 5.91 -5.85 26.53
CA LYS A 303 5.54 -4.49 26.95
C LYS A 303 5.57 -3.52 25.79
N VAL A 304 6.52 -3.65 24.83
CA VAL A 304 6.55 -2.86 23.60
C VAL A 304 5.31 -3.17 22.77
N PHE A 305 5.03 -4.45 22.54
CA PHE A 305 3.84 -4.85 21.78
C PHE A 305 2.53 -4.38 22.44
N SER A 306 2.41 -4.42 23.77
CA SER A 306 1.19 -3.98 24.47
C SER A 306 0.94 -2.47 24.36
N VAL A 307 1.98 -1.70 24.14
CA VAL A 307 1.88 -0.24 23.92
C VAL A 307 1.48 0.09 22.49
N LEU A 308 2.06 -0.61 21.52
CA LEU A 308 1.84 -0.33 20.10
C LEU A 308 0.54 -0.96 19.57
N PHE A 309 0.19 -2.15 20.03
CA PHE A 309 -0.90 -2.92 19.46
C PHE A 309 -2.02 -3.16 20.47
N LYS A 310 -3.25 -2.76 20.08
CA LYS A 310 -4.46 -2.93 20.92
C LYS A 310 -4.90 -4.40 21.08
N ARG A 311 -4.39 -5.30 20.23
CA ARG A 311 -4.73 -6.73 20.22
C ARG A 311 -3.48 -7.59 20.38
N LYS A 312 -3.66 -8.82 20.85
CA LYS A 312 -2.58 -9.80 20.92
C LYS A 312 -2.06 -10.09 19.49
N ILE A 313 -0.75 -10.06 19.34
CA ILE A 313 -0.09 -10.33 18.06
C ILE A 313 -0.08 -11.83 17.80
N GLY A 314 -0.75 -12.26 16.73
CA GLY A 314 -0.76 -13.64 16.23
C GLY A 314 0.49 -13.98 15.41
N ARG A 315 0.64 -15.27 15.08
CA ARG A 315 1.82 -15.74 14.32
C ARG A 315 1.88 -15.15 12.91
N GLU A 316 0.74 -14.94 12.28
CA GLU A 316 0.58 -14.44 10.90
C GLU A 316 1.06 -13.00 10.72
N VAL A 317 0.86 -12.14 11.71
CA VAL A 317 1.23 -10.71 11.67
C VAL A 317 2.50 -10.39 12.48
N PHE A 318 3.17 -11.40 13.02
CA PHE A 318 4.30 -11.22 13.95
C PHE A 318 5.46 -10.44 13.31
N PHE A 319 5.83 -10.75 12.08
CA PHE A 319 6.94 -10.07 11.40
C PHE A 319 6.63 -8.61 11.08
N MET A 320 5.40 -8.32 10.65
CA MET A 320 4.94 -6.95 10.44
C MET A 320 4.96 -6.15 11.75
N ALA A 321 4.44 -6.74 12.83
CA ALA A 321 4.45 -6.11 14.15
C ALA A 321 5.88 -5.88 14.69
N ALA A 322 6.80 -6.82 14.45
CA ALA A 322 8.20 -6.65 14.83
C ALA A 322 8.89 -5.53 14.06
N GLY A 323 8.66 -5.43 12.74
CA GLY A 323 9.18 -4.35 11.90
C GLY A 323 8.63 -2.99 12.31
N GLU A 324 7.32 -2.91 12.60
CA GLU A 324 6.68 -1.68 13.10
C GLU A 324 7.20 -1.28 14.49
N SER A 325 7.44 -2.24 15.37
CA SER A 325 8.06 -1.97 16.66
C SER A 325 9.48 -1.44 16.54
N LEU A 326 10.26 -1.97 15.59
CA LEU A 326 11.61 -1.48 15.29
C LEU A 326 11.59 -0.06 14.73
N ALA A 327 10.61 0.28 13.90
CA ALA A 327 10.45 1.63 13.35
C ALA A 327 10.08 2.67 14.43
N HIS A 328 9.51 2.24 15.56
CA HIS A 328 9.13 3.11 16.69
C HIS A 328 10.21 3.21 17.77
N LEU A 329 11.22 2.34 17.79
CA LEU A 329 12.30 2.32 18.78
C LEU A 329 13.56 3.02 18.28
#